data_5265069426bbc8c4258067bc6b109ca7
#
_entry.id   5265069426bbc8c4258067bc6b109ca7
#
_cell.length_a   1.000
_cell.length_b   1.000
_cell.length_c   1.000
_cell.angle_alpha   90.00
_cell.angle_beta   90.00
_cell.angle_gamma   90.00
#
_symmetry.space_group_name_H-M   'P 1'
#
loop_
_entity.id
_entity.type
_entity.pdbx_description
1 polymer ?
#
loop_
_entity_poly.entity_id
_entity_poly.type
_entity_poly.pdbx_seq_one_letter_code
_entity_poly.pdbx_strand_id
1 'polypeptide(L)'
;MAKANVSKVHGNTVLQGRELTTVERLENELYDHMYQTHQRRYEHSLSVAETAERMALAYGVNPFEARVAGVLHDWDKVLSTHEQIDKAQRLGIDLGVDYQLVAGLLHGMTAALDLEKRYPGLPKSVWQAIDRHTIGATDMSPLDMVIFVADGIEPLRNESDGIAKVRSMVWRQAPLEDVFWASFSGGVRYVIDTERYLYPGTLNIYNTLVRSKRKG
;
A
#
# COMPACT_ATOMS: atom_id res chain seq x y z
N MET A 1 33.24 3.88 -3.18
CA MET A 1 32.26 4.52 -4.05
C MET A 1 31.31 5.33 -3.17
N ALA A 2 31.18 6.62 -3.41
CA ALA A 2 30.38 7.53 -2.59
C ALA A 2 28.90 7.09 -2.69
N LYS A 3 28.25 6.84 -1.53
CA LYS A 3 26.80 6.67 -1.45
C LYS A 3 26.17 7.91 -2.10
N ALA A 4 25.44 7.71 -3.20
CA ALA A 4 24.67 8.78 -3.79
C ALA A 4 23.74 9.32 -2.69
N ASN A 5 23.82 10.62 -2.46
CA ASN A 5 23.10 11.28 -1.40
C ASN A 5 21.61 11.19 -1.72
N VAL A 6 20.89 10.24 -1.12
CA VAL A 6 19.44 10.01 -1.26
C VAL A 6 18.63 11.24 -0.79
N SER A 7 19.29 12.21 -0.15
CA SER A 7 18.72 13.46 0.35
C SER A 7 18.06 14.39 -0.68
N LYS A 8 18.01 14.02 -1.96
CA LYS A 8 17.37 14.81 -3.02
C LYS A 8 15.92 14.42 -3.34
N VAL A 9 15.38 13.38 -2.72
CA VAL A 9 13.99 12.91 -2.97
C VAL A 9 12.98 13.50 -1.98
N HIS A 10 13.44 14.19 -0.93
CA HIS A 10 12.57 14.80 0.09
C HIS A 10 11.96 16.14 -0.37
N GLY A 11 11.26 16.13 -1.51
CA GLY A 11 10.41 17.25 -1.89
C GLY A 11 9.20 17.35 -0.96
N ASN A 12 9.17 18.40 -0.10
CA ASN A 12 7.99 18.85 0.65
C ASN A 12 7.41 17.88 1.73
N THR A 13 8.23 17.19 2.52
CA THR A 13 7.73 16.53 3.74
C THR A 13 7.47 17.53 4.87
N VAL A 14 6.42 17.28 5.66
CA VAL A 14 6.15 18.03 6.91
C VAL A 14 6.83 17.40 8.12
N LEU A 15 7.41 16.21 7.97
CA LEU A 15 8.05 15.46 9.04
C LEU A 15 9.33 16.15 9.52
N GLN A 16 9.59 16.10 10.82
CA GLN A 16 10.74 16.73 11.44
C GLN A 16 11.36 15.84 12.52
N GLY A 17 12.61 16.14 12.88
CA GLY A 17 13.30 15.50 13.97
C GLY A 17 13.35 13.99 13.87
N ARG A 18 12.88 13.30 14.90
CA ARG A 18 12.95 11.84 15.01
C ARG A 18 12.13 11.09 13.94
N GLU A 19 10.99 11.66 13.55
CA GLU A 19 10.14 11.07 12.49
C GLU A 19 10.85 11.12 11.14
N LEU A 20 11.38 12.28 10.76
CA LEU A 20 12.15 12.44 9.52
C LEU A 20 13.35 11.48 9.50
N THR A 21 14.14 11.43 10.56
CA THR A 21 15.30 10.53 10.66
C THR A 21 14.90 9.06 10.52
N THR A 22 13.72 8.68 11.06
CA THR A 22 13.20 7.31 10.92
C THR A 22 12.85 7.00 9.47
N VAL A 23 12.15 7.90 8.79
CA VAL A 23 11.78 7.73 7.38
C VAL A 23 13.03 7.66 6.51
N GLU A 24 13.99 8.57 6.66
CA GLU A 24 15.25 8.56 5.92
C GLU A 24 16.01 7.24 6.08
N ARG A 25 16.04 6.68 7.28
CA ARG A 25 16.64 5.37 7.54
C ARG A 25 15.90 4.26 6.78
N LEU A 26 14.57 4.24 6.83
CA LEU A 26 13.76 3.23 6.13
C LEU A 26 13.88 3.34 4.61
N GLU A 27 13.93 4.55 4.05
CA GLU A 27 14.16 4.79 2.62
C GLU A 27 15.55 4.32 2.17
N ASN A 28 16.58 4.50 3.02
CA ASN A 28 17.92 3.96 2.75
C ASN A 28 17.93 2.42 2.82
N GLU A 29 17.25 1.82 3.81
CA GLU A 29 17.12 0.37 3.89
C GLU A 29 16.33 -0.20 2.70
N LEU A 30 15.29 0.48 2.23
CA LEU A 30 14.55 0.12 1.02
C LEU A 30 15.46 0.21 -0.22
N TYR A 31 16.32 1.24 -0.31
CA TYR A 31 17.30 1.38 -1.39
C TYR A 31 18.25 0.18 -1.43
N ASP A 32 18.83 -0.17 -0.29
CA ASP A 32 19.74 -1.32 -0.18
C ASP A 32 19.01 -2.64 -0.50
N HIS A 33 17.70 -2.74 -0.16
CA HIS A 33 16.90 -3.93 -0.38
C HIS A 33 16.53 -4.16 -1.85
N MET A 34 16.15 -3.12 -2.59
CA MET A 34 15.56 -3.34 -3.91
C MET A 34 16.10 -2.51 -5.08
N TYR A 35 16.86 -1.42 -4.84
CA TYR A 35 17.22 -0.51 -5.93
C TYR A 35 18.03 -1.18 -7.05
N GLN A 36 19.00 -2.04 -6.72
CA GLN A 36 19.90 -2.67 -7.69
C GLN A 36 19.18 -3.69 -8.59
N THR A 37 18.13 -4.31 -8.12
CA THR A 37 17.43 -5.40 -8.83
C THR A 37 16.03 -5.00 -9.29
N HIS A 38 15.40 -4.05 -8.60
CA HIS A 38 14.00 -3.66 -8.80
C HIS A 38 13.81 -2.13 -8.73
N GLN A 39 14.65 -1.36 -9.43
CA GLN A 39 14.66 0.11 -9.38
C GLN A 39 13.27 0.73 -9.53
N ARG A 40 12.48 0.29 -10.51
CA ARG A 40 11.11 0.82 -10.71
C ARG A 40 10.21 0.59 -9.50
N ARG A 41 10.42 -0.51 -8.77
CA ARG A 41 9.65 -0.82 -7.57
C ARG A 41 10.06 0.07 -6.40
N TYR A 42 11.36 0.35 -6.28
CA TYR A 42 11.88 1.32 -5.33
C TYR A 42 11.28 2.72 -5.57
N GLU A 43 11.35 3.21 -6.81
CA GLU A 43 10.80 4.51 -7.19
C GLU A 43 9.30 4.60 -6.93
N HIS A 44 8.55 3.53 -7.26
CA HIS A 44 7.14 3.39 -6.95
C HIS A 44 6.86 3.51 -5.44
N SER A 45 7.60 2.79 -4.60
CA SER A 45 7.40 2.83 -3.14
C SER A 45 7.64 4.23 -2.56
N LEU A 46 8.65 4.96 -3.06
CA LEU A 46 8.85 6.35 -2.65
C LEU A 46 7.72 7.26 -3.12
N SER A 47 7.22 7.07 -4.35
CA SER A 47 6.10 7.82 -4.90
C SER A 47 4.80 7.56 -4.13
N VAL A 48 4.56 6.31 -3.72
CA VAL A 48 3.44 5.95 -2.82
C VAL A 48 3.59 6.63 -1.47
N ALA A 49 4.78 6.60 -0.88
CA ALA A 49 5.05 7.23 0.41
C ALA A 49 4.76 8.74 0.41
N GLU A 50 5.20 9.47 -0.63
CA GLU A 50 4.90 10.89 -0.79
C GLU A 50 3.41 11.15 -1.01
N THR A 51 2.76 10.31 -1.80
CA THR A 51 1.32 10.44 -2.07
C THR A 51 0.51 10.17 -0.80
N ALA A 52 0.87 9.13 -0.03
CA ALA A 52 0.24 8.78 1.23
C ALA A 52 0.41 9.87 2.29
N GLU A 53 1.61 10.46 2.44
CA GLU A 53 1.84 11.60 3.34
C GLU A 53 0.95 12.79 3.01
N ARG A 54 0.87 13.17 1.71
CA ARG A 54 0.00 14.26 1.27
C ARG A 54 -1.49 13.97 1.50
N MET A 55 -1.93 12.76 1.22
CA MET A 55 -3.30 12.34 1.51
C MET A 55 -3.57 12.35 3.01
N ALA A 56 -2.65 11.85 3.83
CA ALA A 56 -2.79 11.85 5.27
C ALA A 56 -3.02 13.26 5.83
N LEU A 57 -2.27 14.25 5.36
CA LEU A 57 -2.47 15.66 5.71
C LEU A 57 -3.86 16.17 5.31
N ALA A 58 -4.33 15.82 4.10
CA ALA A 58 -5.62 16.26 3.59
C ALA A 58 -6.81 15.66 4.35
N TYR A 59 -6.65 14.44 4.88
CA TYR A 59 -7.71 13.68 5.54
C TYR A 59 -7.56 13.57 7.07
N GLY A 60 -6.61 14.29 7.68
CA GLY A 60 -6.41 14.27 9.12
C GLY A 60 -5.87 12.94 9.68
N VAL A 61 -5.16 12.19 8.85
CA VAL A 61 -4.45 10.95 9.23
C VAL A 61 -3.01 11.30 9.63
N ASN A 62 -2.37 10.45 10.43
CA ASN A 62 -0.98 10.67 10.83
C ASN A 62 -0.03 10.58 9.61
N PRO A 63 0.65 11.68 9.20
CA PRO A 63 1.49 11.71 8.02
C PRO A 63 2.76 10.86 8.16
N PHE A 64 3.31 10.73 9.37
CA PHE A 64 4.45 9.86 9.63
C PHE A 64 4.10 8.39 9.40
N GLU A 65 2.98 7.92 9.96
CA GLU A 65 2.53 6.54 9.76
C GLU A 65 2.23 6.25 8.30
N ALA A 66 1.60 7.19 7.60
CA ALA A 66 1.31 7.08 6.17
C ALA A 66 2.60 7.02 5.33
N ARG A 67 3.58 7.88 5.62
CA ARG A 67 4.88 7.87 4.93
C ARG A 67 5.60 6.54 5.14
N VAL A 68 5.69 6.06 6.38
CA VAL A 68 6.34 4.79 6.73
C VAL A 68 5.65 3.61 6.03
N ALA A 69 4.32 3.53 6.11
CA ALA A 69 3.57 2.46 5.46
C ALA A 69 3.77 2.48 3.94
N GLY A 70 3.78 3.67 3.31
CA GLY A 70 4.04 3.82 1.89
C GLY A 70 5.44 3.37 1.47
N VAL A 71 6.48 3.68 2.27
CA VAL A 71 7.85 3.20 2.02
C VAL A 71 7.93 1.67 2.04
N LEU A 72 7.20 1.02 2.95
CA LEU A 72 7.37 -0.40 3.26
C LEU A 72 6.32 -1.32 2.62
N HIS A 73 5.23 -0.80 2.02
CA HIS A 73 4.09 -1.61 1.58
C HIS A 73 4.46 -2.73 0.59
N ASP A 74 5.37 -2.47 -0.31
CA ASP A 74 5.80 -3.39 -1.38
C ASP A 74 7.14 -4.10 -1.07
N TRP A 75 7.57 -4.14 0.22
CA TRP A 75 8.85 -4.71 0.63
C TRP A 75 9.09 -6.11 0.06
N ASP A 76 8.11 -6.99 0.12
CA ASP A 76 8.22 -8.37 -0.35
C ASP A 76 7.91 -8.55 -1.85
N LYS A 77 7.61 -7.48 -2.58
CA LYS A 77 7.31 -7.53 -4.02
C LYS A 77 8.52 -7.92 -4.89
N VAL A 78 9.69 -7.94 -4.30
CA VAL A 78 10.94 -8.42 -4.94
C VAL A 78 11.05 -9.94 -4.96
N LEU A 79 10.25 -10.63 -4.16
CA LEU A 79 10.25 -12.09 -4.10
C LEU A 79 9.58 -12.69 -5.33
N SER A 80 10.12 -13.79 -5.84
CA SER A 80 9.47 -14.61 -6.87
C SER A 80 8.16 -15.22 -6.35
N THR A 81 7.31 -15.69 -7.26
CA THR A 81 6.06 -16.39 -6.90
C THR A 81 6.29 -17.53 -5.91
N HIS A 82 7.33 -18.34 -6.13
CA HIS A 82 7.66 -19.45 -5.23
C HIS A 82 8.07 -18.98 -3.85
N GLU A 83 8.96 -18.00 -3.76
CA GLU A 83 9.38 -17.42 -2.48
C GLU A 83 8.24 -16.75 -1.72
N GLN A 84 7.30 -16.09 -2.43
CA GLN A 84 6.09 -15.52 -1.83
C GLN A 84 5.22 -16.61 -1.19
N ILE A 85 4.98 -17.70 -1.90
CA ILE A 85 4.17 -18.83 -1.42
C ILE A 85 4.85 -19.49 -0.22
N ASP A 86 6.14 -19.81 -0.32
CA ASP A 86 6.91 -20.42 0.76
C ASP A 86 6.90 -19.54 2.02
N LYS A 87 7.05 -18.22 1.83
CA LYS A 87 7.01 -17.27 2.94
C LYS A 87 5.64 -17.22 3.59
N ALA A 88 4.57 -17.16 2.79
CA ALA A 88 3.21 -17.16 3.30
C ALA A 88 2.89 -18.43 4.11
N GLN A 89 3.29 -19.60 3.60
CA GLN A 89 3.10 -20.87 4.31
C GLN A 89 3.85 -20.92 5.63
N ARG A 90 5.12 -20.48 5.66
CA ARG A 90 5.90 -20.40 6.91
C ARG A 90 5.30 -19.45 7.94
N LEU A 91 4.65 -18.38 7.50
CA LEU A 91 3.99 -17.41 8.36
C LEU A 91 2.55 -17.83 8.75
N GLY A 92 2.06 -18.95 8.22
CA GLY A 92 0.71 -19.45 8.50
C GLY A 92 -0.41 -18.62 7.85
N ILE A 93 -0.10 -17.88 6.78
CA ILE A 93 -1.10 -17.12 6.01
C ILE A 93 -1.85 -18.11 5.14
N ASP A 94 -3.15 -18.25 5.35
CA ASP A 94 -4.05 -19.08 4.53
C ASP A 94 -5.25 -18.26 4.06
N LEU A 95 -5.38 -18.10 2.74
CA LEU A 95 -6.49 -17.39 2.11
C LEU A 95 -7.65 -18.32 1.71
N GLY A 96 -7.57 -19.61 2.06
CA GLY A 96 -8.60 -20.61 1.76
C GLY A 96 -8.72 -20.98 0.29
N VAL A 97 -7.68 -20.71 -0.51
CA VAL A 97 -7.60 -21.02 -1.94
C VAL A 97 -6.17 -21.43 -2.32
N ASP A 98 -5.99 -22.02 -3.51
CA ASP A 98 -4.65 -22.36 -4.01
C ASP A 98 -3.76 -21.08 -4.05
N TYR A 99 -2.60 -21.18 -3.42
CA TYR A 99 -1.62 -20.07 -3.37
C TYR A 99 -1.18 -19.57 -4.74
N GLN A 100 -1.12 -20.46 -5.76
CA GLN A 100 -0.74 -20.08 -7.12
C GLN A 100 -1.71 -19.04 -7.72
N LEU A 101 -3.00 -19.12 -7.35
CA LEU A 101 -4.02 -18.20 -7.83
C LEU A 101 -3.91 -16.81 -7.19
N VAL A 102 -3.32 -16.73 -6.01
CA VAL A 102 -3.29 -15.52 -5.15
C VAL A 102 -1.89 -15.06 -4.77
N ALA A 103 -0.85 -15.66 -5.33
CA ALA A 103 0.54 -15.34 -4.99
C ALA A 103 0.84 -13.82 -5.05
N GLY A 104 0.31 -13.13 -6.06
CA GLY A 104 0.45 -11.68 -6.21
C GLY A 104 -0.21 -10.84 -5.11
N LEU A 105 -1.08 -11.44 -4.28
CA LEU A 105 -1.79 -10.78 -3.18
C LEU A 105 -1.08 -10.93 -1.82
N LEU A 106 -0.08 -11.82 -1.71
CA LEU A 106 0.52 -12.23 -0.43
C LEU A 106 1.55 -11.23 0.12
N HIS A 107 2.19 -10.44 -0.75
CA HIS A 107 3.35 -9.63 -0.39
C HIS A 107 3.09 -8.62 0.75
N GLY A 108 1.91 -8.01 0.80
CA GLY A 108 1.56 -7.08 1.88
C GLY A 108 1.46 -7.78 3.22
N MET A 109 0.80 -8.94 3.25
CA MET A 109 0.64 -9.75 4.47
C MET A 109 1.97 -10.28 4.98
N THR A 110 2.82 -10.82 4.09
CA THR A 110 4.13 -11.35 4.46
C THR A 110 5.09 -10.27 4.92
N ALA A 111 5.08 -9.11 4.24
CA ALA A 111 5.88 -7.96 4.63
C ALA A 111 5.45 -7.42 6.00
N ALA A 112 4.14 -7.24 6.24
CA ALA A 112 3.63 -6.71 7.50
C ALA A 112 4.09 -7.55 8.69
N LEU A 113 3.93 -8.89 8.63
CA LEU A 113 4.30 -9.81 9.72
C LEU A 113 5.80 -9.86 10.00
N ASP A 114 6.65 -9.75 8.97
CA ASP A 114 8.10 -9.77 9.15
C ASP A 114 8.63 -8.43 9.63
N LEU A 115 8.15 -7.34 9.03
CA LEU A 115 8.63 -6.00 9.36
C LEU A 115 8.15 -5.55 10.75
N GLU A 116 6.99 -6.00 11.23
CA GLU A 116 6.55 -5.77 12.61
C GLU A 116 7.58 -6.32 13.62
N LYS A 117 8.12 -7.50 13.36
CA LYS A 117 9.17 -8.09 14.21
C LYS A 117 10.49 -7.33 14.10
N ARG A 118 10.83 -6.85 12.90
CA ARG A 118 12.06 -6.11 12.63
C ARG A 118 12.05 -4.70 13.23
N TYR A 119 10.87 -4.07 13.28
CA TYR A 119 10.69 -2.69 13.73
C TYR A 119 9.63 -2.57 14.85
N PRO A 120 9.84 -3.19 16.02
CA PRO A 120 8.83 -3.27 17.08
C PRO A 120 8.47 -1.90 17.68
N GLY A 121 9.22 -0.85 17.36
CA GLY A 121 8.96 0.52 17.82
C GLY A 121 8.02 1.32 16.92
N LEU A 122 7.60 0.78 15.77
CA LEU A 122 6.64 1.45 14.89
C LEU A 122 5.19 1.07 15.26
N PRO A 123 4.21 1.96 15.01
CA PRO A 123 2.81 1.73 15.36
C PRO A 123 2.21 0.51 14.65
N LYS A 124 1.33 -0.22 15.34
CA LYS A 124 0.61 -1.38 14.76
C LYS A 124 -0.28 -1.00 13.57
N SER A 125 -0.80 0.22 13.55
CA SER A 125 -1.55 0.79 12.42
C SER A 125 -0.78 0.75 11.09
N VAL A 126 0.54 0.94 11.12
CA VAL A 126 1.41 0.84 9.94
C VAL A 126 1.38 -0.57 9.36
N TRP A 127 1.51 -1.59 10.21
CA TRP A 127 1.51 -2.99 9.77
C TRP A 127 0.15 -3.41 9.25
N GLN A 128 -0.93 -2.96 9.90
CA GLN A 128 -2.29 -3.20 9.43
C GLN A 128 -2.51 -2.58 8.03
N ALA A 129 -2.05 -1.35 7.81
CA ALA A 129 -2.19 -0.71 6.52
C ALA A 129 -1.39 -1.41 5.41
N ILE A 130 -0.18 -1.90 5.73
CA ILE A 130 0.63 -2.71 4.82
C ILE A 130 -0.05 -4.05 4.51
N ASP A 131 -0.57 -4.75 5.51
CA ASP A 131 -1.29 -6.01 5.34
C ASP A 131 -2.50 -5.87 4.39
N ARG A 132 -3.24 -4.76 4.52
CA ARG A 132 -4.53 -4.54 3.86
C ARG A 132 -4.44 -3.83 2.51
N HIS A 133 -3.27 -3.32 2.13
CA HIS A 133 -3.17 -2.44 0.95
C HIS A 133 -3.50 -3.13 -0.39
N THR A 134 -3.39 -4.44 -0.48
CA THR A 134 -3.61 -5.19 -1.74
C THR A 134 -5.06 -5.64 -1.90
N ILE A 135 -5.64 -6.24 -0.86
CA ILE A 135 -6.96 -6.85 -0.90
C ILE A 135 -8.04 -5.91 -0.31
N GLY A 136 -7.66 -5.07 0.62
CA GLY A 136 -8.58 -4.33 1.48
C GLY A 136 -9.09 -5.16 2.65
N ALA A 137 -10.02 -4.59 3.40
CA ALA A 137 -10.74 -5.25 4.49
C ALA A 137 -12.16 -4.67 4.62
N THR A 138 -13.02 -5.34 5.39
CA THR A 138 -14.40 -4.87 5.64
C THR A 138 -14.47 -3.70 6.61
N ASP A 139 -13.39 -3.48 7.38
CA ASP A 139 -13.24 -2.52 8.47
C ASP A 139 -11.97 -1.66 8.28
N MET A 140 -11.78 -1.10 7.09
CA MET A 140 -10.63 -0.26 6.78
C MET A 140 -10.55 0.96 7.69
N SER A 141 -9.41 1.13 8.36
CA SER A 141 -9.10 2.38 9.05
C SER A 141 -8.80 3.52 8.05
N PRO A 142 -8.83 4.80 8.48
CA PRO A 142 -8.43 5.89 7.62
C PRO A 142 -7.01 5.74 7.03
N LEU A 143 -6.05 5.21 7.80
CA LEU A 143 -4.70 4.93 7.33
C LEU A 143 -4.68 3.82 6.28
N ASP A 144 -5.43 2.73 6.50
CA ASP A 144 -5.56 1.64 5.52
C ASP A 144 -6.09 2.16 4.18
N MET A 145 -7.13 3.01 4.22
CA MET A 145 -7.71 3.63 3.03
C MET A 145 -6.71 4.53 2.31
N VAL A 146 -5.94 5.33 3.06
CA VAL A 146 -4.90 6.22 2.50
C VAL A 146 -3.85 5.40 1.75
N ILE A 147 -3.32 4.32 2.35
CA ILE A 147 -2.28 3.50 1.70
C ILE A 147 -2.85 2.77 0.49
N PHE A 148 -4.03 2.16 0.61
CA PHE A 148 -4.70 1.47 -0.50
C PHE A 148 -4.91 2.40 -1.71
N VAL A 149 -5.38 3.62 -1.46
CA VAL A 149 -5.62 4.60 -2.52
C VAL A 149 -4.31 5.13 -3.09
N ALA A 150 -3.35 5.50 -2.23
CA ALA A 150 -2.07 6.08 -2.64
C ALA A 150 -1.29 5.15 -3.58
N ASP A 151 -1.27 3.82 -3.28
CA ASP A 151 -0.67 2.84 -4.18
C ASP A 151 -1.31 2.84 -5.57
N GLY A 152 -2.65 2.96 -5.63
CA GLY A 152 -3.40 2.97 -6.90
C GLY A 152 -3.25 4.23 -7.73
N ILE A 153 -2.90 5.39 -7.13
CA ILE A 153 -2.94 6.69 -7.81
C ILE A 153 -1.63 7.46 -7.84
N GLU A 154 -0.54 6.93 -7.28
CA GLU A 154 0.74 7.63 -7.26
C GLU A 154 1.17 8.06 -8.67
N PRO A 155 1.99 9.15 -8.81
CA PRO A 155 2.27 9.77 -10.11
C PRO A 155 2.89 8.88 -11.18
N LEU A 156 3.61 7.80 -10.80
CA LEU A 156 4.26 6.89 -11.75
C LEU A 156 3.31 5.82 -12.31
N ARG A 157 2.06 5.74 -11.82
CA ARG A 157 1.04 4.86 -12.40
C ARG A 157 0.64 5.35 -13.79
N ASN A 158 0.53 4.41 -14.73
CA ASN A 158 0.01 4.70 -16.05
C ASN A 158 -1.40 5.30 -15.95
N GLU A 159 -1.63 6.40 -16.67
CA GLU A 159 -2.90 7.10 -16.65
C GLU A 159 -4.03 6.22 -17.20
N SER A 160 -5.18 6.26 -16.54
CA SER A 160 -6.44 5.67 -16.99
C SER A 160 -7.60 6.50 -16.45
N ASP A 161 -8.78 6.40 -17.06
CA ASP A 161 -9.98 7.12 -16.61
C ASP A 161 -10.30 6.82 -15.12
N GLY A 162 -10.06 5.58 -14.67
CA GLY A 162 -10.26 5.18 -13.29
C GLY A 162 -9.30 5.90 -12.34
N ILE A 163 -8.01 5.95 -12.67
CA ILE A 163 -6.98 6.64 -11.89
C ILE A 163 -7.23 8.15 -11.89
N ALA A 164 -7.50 8.75 -13.06
CA ALA A 164 -7.82 10.17 -13.18
C ALA A 164 -9.02 10.56 -12.33
N LYS A 165 -10.07 9.73 -12.31
CA LYS A 165 -11.25 9.93 -11.47
C LYS A 165 -10.87 9.95 -9.98
N VAL A 166 -10.12 8.95 -9.49
CA VAL A 166 -9.73 8.87 -8.08
C VAL A 166 -8.81 10.04 -7.69
N ARG A 167 -7.83 10.39 -8.53
CA ARG A 167 -6.98 11.59 -8.35
C ARG A 167 -7.82 12.87 -8.22
N SER A 168 -8.81 13.03 -9.10
CA SER A 168 -9.74 14.18 -9.05
C SER A 168 -10.56 14.19 -7.76
N MET A 169 -10.99 13.04 -7.23
CA MET A 169 -11.72 12.97 -5.96
C MET A 169 -10.81 13.36 -4.79
N VAL A 170 -9.56 12.89 -4.75
CA VAL A 170 -8.57 13.29 -3.74
C VAL A 170 -8.29 14.80 -3.82
N TRP A 171 -8.08 15.33 -5.02
CA TRP A 171 -7.84 16.76 -5.24
C TRP A 171 -8.97 17.64 -4.70
N ARG A 172 -10.22 17.21 -4.85
CA ARG A 172 -11.41 17.92 -4.35
C ARG A 172 -11.74 17.62 -2.90
N GLN A 173 -10.91 16.83 -2.22
CA GLN A 173 -11.14 16.39 -0.84
C GLN A 173 -12.53 15.74 -0.64
N ALA A 174 -12.94 14.89 -1.60
CA ALA A 174 -14.13 14.07 -1.42
C ALA A 174 -13.97 13.19 -0.16
N PRO A 175 -15.07 12.76 0.49
CA PRO A 175 -14.97 11.87 1.67
C PRO A 175 -14.07 10.67 1.40
N LEU A 176 -13.17 10.34 2.35
CA LEU A 176 -12.14 9.31 2.17
C LEU A 176 -12.74 7.94 1.83
N GLU A 177 -13.89 7.62 2.43
CA GLU A 177 -14.63 6.39 2.19
C GLU A 177 -15.13 6.29 0.74
N ASP A 178 -15.51 7.42 0.14
CA ASP A 178 -15.93 7.47 -1.26
C ASP A 178 -14.74 7.35 -2.21
N VAL A 179 -13.61 7.97 -1.86
CA VAL A 179 -12.34 7.82 -2.58
C VAL A 179 -11.87 6.37 -2.55
N PHE A 180 -11.83 5.76 -1.36
CA PHE A 180 -11.50 4.35 -1.18
C PHE A 180 -12.44 3.46 -2.00
N TRP A 181 -13.76 3.68 -1.89
CA TRP A 181 -14.73 2.92 -2.68
C TRP A 181 -14.50 3.02 -4.18
N ALA A 182 -14.19 4.21 -4.69
CA ALA A 182 -13.92 4.40 -6.12
C ALA A 182 -12.65 3.64 -6.55
N SER A 183 -11.59 3.68 -5.74
CA SER A 183 -10.35 2.95 -5.98
C SER A 183 -10.57 1.43 -5.90
N PHE A 184 -11.19 0.94 -4.82
CA PHE A 184 -11.45 -0.49 -4.59
C PHE A 184 -12.35 -1.09 -5.69
N SER A 185 -13.50 -0.44 -5.97
CA SER A 185 -14.43 -0.91 -7.01
C SER A 185 -13.84 -0.82 -8.41
N GLY A 186 -12.96 0.16 -8.66
CA GLY A 186 -12.16 0.26 -9.88
C GLY A 186 -11.20 -0.91 -10.03
N GLY A 187 -10.50 -1.29 -8.96
CA GLY A 187 -9.62 -2.46 -8.93
C GLY A 187 -10.36 -3.78 -9.18
N VAL A 188 -11.53 -3.98 -8.56
CA VAL A 188 -12.38 -5.15 -8.82
C VAL A 188 -12.77 -5.23 -10.30
N ARG A 189 -13.19 -4.10 -10.87
CA ARG A 189 -13.55 -4.03 -12.30
C ARG A 189 -12.36 -4.36 -13.18
N TYR A 190 -11.18 -3.83 -12.89
CA TYR A 190 -9.97 -4.13 -13.62
C TYR A 190 -9.63 -5.64 -13.59
N VAL A 191 -9.79 -6.33 -12.45
CA VAL A 191 -9.57 -7.78 -12.35
C VAL A 191 -10.53 -8.53 -13.27
N ILE A 192 -11.81 -8.13 -13.32
CA ILE A 192 -12.84 -8.74 -14.18
C ILE A 192 -12.54 -8.45 -15.66
N ASP A 193 -12.28 -7.21 -16.02
CA ASP A 193 -12.05 -6.76 -17.41
C ASP A 193 -10.77 -7.38 -18.01
N THR A 194 -9.80 -7.73 -17.16
CA THR A 194 -8.53 -8.39 -17.57
C THR A 194 -8.55 -9.91 -17.39
N GLU A 195 -9.72 -10.51 -17.08
CA GLU A 195 -9.94 -11.95 -16.94
C GLU A 195 -8.97 -12.62 -15.93
N ARG A 196 -8.60 -11.90 -14.85
CA ARG A 196 -7.74 -12.42 -13.78
C ARG A 196 -8.57 -13.11 -12.72
N TYR A 197 -7.92 -13.99 -11.97
CA TYR A 197 -8.56 -14.65 -10.85
C TYR A 197 -9.06 -13.61 -9.82
N LEU A 198 -10.36 -13.62 -9.58
CA LEU A 198 -10.98 -12.77 -8.55
C LEU A 198 -11.05 -13.54 -7.25
N TYR A 199 -10.23 -13.16 -6.30
CA TYR A 199 -10.16 -13.79 -4.98
C TYR A 199 -11.52 -13.69 -4.25
N PRO A 200 -12.07 -14.82 -3.74
CA PRO A 200 -13.39 -14.82 -3.08
C PRO A 200 -13.52 -13.86 -1.90
N GLY A 201 -12.43 -13.65 -1.14
CA GLY A 201 -12.38 -12.65 -0.07
C GLY A 201 -12.67 -11.23 -0.55
N THR A 202 -12.21 -10.86 -1.75
CA THR A 202 -12.52 -9.55 -2.37
C THR A 202 -14.02 -9.38 -2.61
N LEU A 203 -14.73 -10.45 -3.02
CA LEU A 203 -16.20 -10.41 -3.17
C LEU A 203 -16.91 -10.22 -1.85
N ASN A 204 -16.43 -10.85 -0.77
CA ASN A 204 -16.99 -10.66 0.57
C ASN A 204 -16.82 -9.19 1.03
N ILE A 205 -15.63 -8.61 0.84
CA ILE A 205 -15.36 -7.20 1.14
C ILE A 205 -16.30 -6.31 0.33
N TYR A 206 -16.38 -6.50 -0.99
CA TYR A 206 -17.27 -5.76 -1.88
C TYR A 206 -18.73 -5.79 -1.39
N ASN A 207 -19.24 -6.98 -1.14
CA ASN A 207 -20.63 -7.16 -0.68
C ASN A 207 -20.90 -6.48 0.67
N THR A 208 -19.94 -6.51 1.58
CA THR A 208 -20.04 -5.86 2.90
C THR A 208 -20.07 -4.34 2.74
N LEU A 209 -19.18 -3.77 1.93
CA LEU A 209 -19.13 -2.32 1.66
C LEU A 209 -20.42 -1.83 0.95
N VAL A 210 -20.97 -2.61 0.00
CA VAL A 210 -22.24 -2.27 -0.66
C VAL A 210 -23.41 -2.27 0.34
N ARG A 211 -23.42 -3.23 1.27
CA ARG A 211 -24.49 -3.29 2.30
C ARG A 211 -24.43 -2.11 3.27
N SER A 212 -23.24 -1.68 3.67
CA SER A 212 -23.07 -0.50 4.53
C SER A 212 -23.54 0.78 3.84
N LYS A 213 -23.20 0.99 2.57
CA LYS A 213 -23.63 2.15 1.79
C LYS A 213 -25.14 2.26 1.56
N ARG A 214 -25.88 1.14 1.62
CA ARG A 214 -27.34 1.14 1.46
C ARG A 214 -28.13 1.40 2.76
N LYS A 215 -27.42 1.41 3.90
CA LYS A 215 -28.04 1.62 5.22
C LYS A 215 -27.88 3.04 5.74
N GLY A 216 -27.05 3.85 5.13
CA GLY A 216 -26.89 5.28 5.37
C GLY A 216 -27.59 6.08 4.27
#